data_8f2546d824ea249a1b8992a6fe19e219
#
_entry.id   8f2546d824ea249a1b8992a6fe19e219
#
_cell.length_a   1.000
_cell.length_b   1.000
_cell.length_c   1.000
_cell.angle_alpha   90.00
_cell.angle_beta   90.00
_cell.angle_gamma   90.00
#
_symmetry.space_group_name_H-M   'P 1'
#
loop_
_entity.id
_entity.type
_entity.pdbx_description
1 polymer ?
#
loop_
_entity_poly.entity_id
_entity_poly.type
_entity_poly.pdbx_seq_one_letter_code
_entity_poly.pdbx_strand_id
1 'polypeptide(L)'
;AKSNFKIDQFELIFNDTASVFRPIESDDPDQMSWVTAQNSVYQNTLTDEKMTILAMYGQQIYVADSISNREWKVTESKRYIDKYHCRKAVYEKNDSTRIYAWFAVELETSTGPEGFNGLPGTILGLATEDGGIIYFAKEIEEMTPTTQDLNYDLGKNTIYTMTMLEKEIEEKFSNSKWGKGMFDELFRWL
;
A
#
# COMPACT_ATOMS: atom_id res chain seq x y z
N ALA A 1 -12.47 26.46 -10.45
CA ALA A 1 -11.09 26.06 -10.07
C ALA A 1 -10.95 24.59 -10.43
N LYS A 2 -9.97 24.24 -11.29
CA LYS A 2 -9.64 22.83 -11.52
C LYS A 2 -9.07 22.27 -10.21
N SER A 3 -9.65 21.20 -9.72
CA SER A 3 -9.12 20.43 -8.61
C SER A 3 -7.70 19.95 -8.98
N ASN A 4 -6.73 20.23 -8.11
CA ASN A 4 -5.34 19.80 -8.30
C ASN A 4 -5.07 18.41 -7.70
N PHE A 5 -6.09 17.59 -7.50
CA PHE A 5 -5.95 16.23 -6.99
C PHE A 5 -6.60 15.22 -7.94
N LYS A 6 -6.03 14.02 -7.94
CA LYS A 6 -6.53 12.84 -8.65
C LYS A 6 -7.14 11.88 -7.65
N ILE A 7 -8.20 11.18 -8.05
CA ILE A 7 -8.84 10.12 -7.26
C ILE A 7 -8.71 8.82 -8.03
N ASP A 8 -8.07 7.83 -7.41
CA ASP A 8 -7.99 6.46 -7.90
C ASP A 8 -8.72 5.53 -6.93
N GLN A 9 -9.22 4.40 -7.44
CA GLN A 9 -9.92 3.41 -6.65
C GLN A 9 -9.04 2.19 -6.44
N PHE A 10 -9.05 1.68 -5.22
CA PHE A 10 -8.35 0.48 -4.80
C PHE A 10 -9.30 -0.41 -4.02
N GLU A 11 -9.01 -1.69 -3.96
CA GLU A 11 -9.67 -2.62 -3.06
C GLU A 11 -8.67 -3.24 -2.09
N LEU A 12 -9.13 -3.49 -0.87
CA LEU A 12 -8.43 -4.25 0.15
C LEU A 12 -9.30 -5.45 0.50
N ILE A 13 -8.88 -6.64 0.08
CA ILE A 13 -9.54 -7.91 0.37
C ILE A 13 -8.71 -8.65 1.38
N PHE A 14 -9.32 -9.20 2.43
CA PHE A 14 -8.59 -9.91 3.47
C PHE A 14 -9.44 -10.95 4.21
N ASN A 15 -8.75 -11.87 4.84
CA ASN A 15 -9.26 -12.78 5.86
C ASN A 15 -8.29 -12.79 7.06
N ASP A 16 -8.40 -13.73 7.96
CA ASP A 16 -7.59 -13.80 9.19
C ASP A 16 -6.08 -13.96 8.93
N THR A 17 -5.68 -14.45 7.77
CA THR A 17 -4.29 -14.86 7.49
C THR A 17 -3.67 -14.22 6.26
N ALA A 18 -4.46 -13.69 5.36
CA ALA A 18 -3.98 -13.13 4.11
C ALA A 18 -4.72 -11.86 3.74
N SER A 19 -4.04 -10.97 3.02
CA SER A 19 -4.64 -9.76 2.47
C SER A 19 -4.06 -9.40 1.11
N VAL A 20 -4.86 -8.72 0.31
CA VAL A 20 -4.44 -8.10 -0.94
C VAL A 20 -4.97 -6.67 -0.99
N PHE A 21 -4.09 -5.76 -1.31
CA PHE A 21 -4.40 -4.38 -1.68
C PHE A 21 -4.01 -4.19 -3.14
N ARG A 22 -4.95 -3.74 -3.98
CA ARG A 22 -4.69 -3.58 -5.42
C ARG A 22 -5.58 -2.50 -6.04
N PRO A 23 -5.14 -1.87 -7.14
CA PRO A 23 -5.98 -0.93 -7.88
C PRO A 23 -7.18 -1.66 -8.50
N ILE A 24 -8.32 -0.97 -8.54
CA ILE A 24 -9.49 -1.39 -9.33
C ILE A 24 -9.29 -0.84 -10.75
N GLU A 25 -9.36 -1.71 -11.74
CA GLU A 25 -9.27 -1.30 -13.15
C GLU A 25 -10.39 -0.31 -13.47
N SER A 26 -10.02 0.81 -14.08
CA SER A 26 -10.96 1.82 -14.55
C SER A 26 -11.11 1.70 -16.05
N ASP A 27 -12.36 1.73 -16.53
CA ASP A 27 -12.68 1.76 -17.97
C ASP A 27 -12.29 3.10 -18.63
N ASP A 28 -11.98 4.12 -17.86
CA ASP A 28 -11.55 5.44 -18.33
C ASP A 28 -10.06 5.63 -18.06
N PRO A 29 -9.18 5.42 -19.05
CA PRO A 29 -7.76 5.66 -18.89
C PRO A 29 -7.50 7.17 -18.80
N ASP A 30 -7.52 7.69 -17.58
CA ASP A 30 -7.12 9.07 -17.31
C ASP A 30 -5.70 9.31 -17.85
N GLN A 31 -5.54 10.42 -18.58
CA GLN A 31 -4.26 10.84 -19.15
C GLN A 31 -3.16 11.05 -18.07
N MET A 32 -3.51 11.03 -16.79
CA MET A 32 -2.60 11.19 -15.65
C MET A 32 -2.42 9.91 -14.82
N SER A 33 -2.66 8.74 -15.39
CA SER A 33 -2.50 7.44 -14.70
C SER A 33 -1.09 7.20 -14.12
N TRP A 34 -0.09 7.88 -14.64
CA TRP A 34 1.30 7.82 -14.17
C TRP A 34 1.58 8.58 -12.87
N VAL A 35 0.65 9.43 -12.41
CA VAL A 35 0.83 10.26 -11.20
C VAL A 35 0.63 9.46 -9.92
N THR A 36 -0.18 8.41 -9.96
CA THR A 36 -0.44 7.55 -8.80
C THR A 36 0.23 6.21 -9.00
N ALA A 37 0.97 5.76 -8.00
CA ALA A 37 1.51 4.41 -7.99
C ALA A 37 0.34 3.40 -7.97
N GLN A 38 0.28 2.53 -8.98
CA GLN A 38 -0.73 1.49 -9.15
C GLN A 38 -0.19 0.15 -8.62
N ASN A 39 0.32 0.15 -7.39
CA ASN A 39 0.92 -1.02 -6.79
C ASN A 39 -0.13 -2.00 -6.28
N SER A 40 0.20 -3.30 -6.35
CA SER A 40 -0.54 -4.35 -5.66
C SER A 40 0.32 -4.95 -4.57
N VAL A 41 -0.25 -5.19 -3.39
CA VAL A 41 0.47 -5.75 -2.25
C VAL A 41 -0.29 -6.95 -1.71
N TYR A 42 0.36 -8.11 -1.72
CA TYR A 42 -0.14 -9.37 -1.20
C TYR A 42 0.64 -9.73 0.06
N GLN A 43 -0.06 -10.13 1.12
CA GLN A 43 0.54 -10.53 2.38
C GLN A 43 -0.07 -11.83 2.88
N ASN A 44 0.77 -12.68 3.46
CA ASN A 44 0.36 -13.90 4.15
C ASN A 44 1.05 -13.95 5.52
N THR A 45 0.28 -13.78 6.58
CA THR A 45 0.82 -13.74 7.96
C THR A 45 1.26 -15.09 8.48
N LEU A 46 0.76 -16.20 7.91
CA LEU A 46 1.18 -17.56 8.30
C LEU A 46 2.59 -17.88 7.82
N THR A 47 2.96 -17.39 6.64
CA THR A 47 4.26 -17.65 6.01
C THR A 47 5.23 -16.48 6.14
N ASP A 48 4.80 -15.36 6.72
CA ASP A 48 5.54 -14.10 6.80
C ASP A 48 6.00 -13.59 5.42
N GLU A 49 5.15 -13.77 4.42
CA GLU A 49 5.44 -13.39 3.04
C GLU A 49 4.71 -12.13 2.64
N LYS A 50 5.43 -11.24 1.99
CA LYS A 50 4.90 -10.06 1.31
C LYS A 50 5.37 -10.06 -0.14
N MET A 51 4.44 -9.92 -1.08
CA MET A 51 4.72 -9.68 -2.48
C MET A 51 4.18 -8.33 -2.88
N THR A 52 5.05 -7.43 -3.31
CA THR A 52 4.66 -6.15 -3.90
C THR A 52 4.85 -6.21 -5.41
N ILE A 53 3.81 -5.92 -6.15
CA ILE A 53 3.85 -5.81 -7.61
C ILE A 53 3.82 -4.32 -7.94
N LEU A 54 4.95 -3.78 -8.34
CA LEU A 54 5.11 -2.40 -8.74
C LEU A 54 4.72 -2.26 -10.21
N ALA A 55 3.80 -1.35 -10.51
CA ALA A 55 3.46 -0.98 -11.88
C ALA A 55 4.31 0.20 -12.32
N MET A 56 5.22 -0.02 -13.26
CA MET A 56 6.14 1.00 -13.74
C MET A 56 6.34 0.91 -15.25
N TYR A 57 6.09 2.02 -15.96
CA TYR A 57 6.29 2.11 -17.43
C TYR A 57 5.66 0.97 -18.24
N GLY A 58 4.46 0.54 -17.84
CA GLY A 58 3.75 -0.58 -18.50
C GLY A 58 4.32 -1.96 -18.19
N GLN A 59 5.26 -2.06 -17.24
CA GLN A 59 5.81 -3.32 -16.74
C GLN A 59 5.41 -3.56 -15.30
N GLN A 60 5.37 -4.81 -14.90
CA GLN A 60 5.19 -5.24 -13.51
C GLN A 60 6.50 -5.77 -12.95
N ILE A 61 6.90 -5.26 -11.80
CA ILE A 61 8.10 -5.69 -11.08
C ILE A 61 7.64 -6.36 -9.79
N TYR A 62 8.00 -7.62 -9.62
CA TYR A 62 7.63 -8.45 -8.48
C TYR A 62 8.72 -8.39 -7.42
N VAL A 63 8.40 -7.86 -6.25
CA VAL A 63 9.34 -7.71 -5.13
C VAL A 63 8.87 -8.55 -3.96
N ALA A 64 9.63 -9.57 -3.62
CA ALA A 64 9.39 -10.41 -2.45
C ALA A 64 10.11 -9.86 -1.22
N ASP A 65 9.41 -9.83 -0.10
CA ASP A 65 9.93 -9.41 1.19
C ASP A 65 9.19 -10.15 2.32
N SER A 66 9.62 -9.96 3.56
CA SER A 66 8.87 -10.30 4.75
C SER A 66 7.90 -9.18 5.14
N ILE A 67 6.92 -9.52 5.96
CA ILE A 67 5.98 -8.52 6.49
C ILE A 67 6.72 -7.61 7.47
N SER A 68 6.77 -6.32 7.15
CA SER A 68 7.48 -5.33 7.97
C SER A 68 6.75 -5.07 9.30
N ASN A 69 7.47 -5.12 10.39
CA ASN A 69 6.98 -4.62 11.68
C ASN A 69 7.17 -3.11 11.75
N ARG A 70 6.09 -2.38 12.04
CA ARG A 70 6.10 -0.93 12.22
C ARG A 70 5.75 -0.57 13.65
N GLU A 71 6.51 0.32 14.24
CA GLU A 71 6.23 0.83 15.59
C GLU A 71 5.23 1.98 15.52
N TRP A 72 3.99 1.70 15.87
CA TRP A 72 2.91 2.68 15.88
C TRP A 72 2.74 3.33 17.24
N LYS A 73 2.56 4.65 17.24
CA LYS A 73 2.14 5.42 18.40
C LYS A 73 0.65 5.70 18.30
N VAL A 74 -0.16 4.96 19.07
CA VAL A 74 -1.62 5.18 19.11
C VAL A 74 -1.93 6.45 19.90
N THR A 75 -2.81 7.28 19.36
CA THR A 75 -3.22 8.55 19.94
C THR A 75 -4.62 8.49 20.56
N GLU A 76 -5.03 9.54 21.25
CA GLU A 76 -6.40 9.70 21.77
C GLU A 76 -7.43 10.11 20.69
N SER A 77 -6.97 10.49 19.50
CA SER A 77 -7.84 10.92 18.42
C SER A 77 -8.68 9.76 17.88
N LYS A 78 -9.97 10.04 17.68
CA LYS A 78 -10.95 9.07 17.20
C LYS A 78 -11.79 9.69 16.10
N ARG A 79 -12.27 8.85 15.17
CA ARG A 79 -13.23 9.26 14.12
C ARG A 79 -14.02 8.04 13.64
N TYR A 80 -15.14 8.31 12.98
CA TYR A 80 -15.85 7.28 12.22
C TYR A 80 -15.38 7.25 10.77
N ILE A 81 -15.18 6.05 10.25
CA ILE A 81 -15.03 5.77 8.81
C ILE A 81 -16.10 4.73 8.49
N ASP A 82 -17.06 5.10 7.67
CA ASP A 82 -18.33 4.38 7.52
C ASP A 82 -18.96 4.15 8.92
N LYS A 83 -19.37 2.95 9.25
CA LYS A 83 -19.95 2.56 10.56
C LYS A 83 -18.90 2.26 11.65
N TYR A 84 -17.63 2.18 11.30
CA TYR A 84 -16.57 1.75 12.19
C TYR A 84 -15.96 2.90 12.99
N HIS A 85 -15.78 2.66 14.29
CA HIS A 85 -15.13 3.59 15.19
C HIS A 85 -13.61 3.40 15.13
N CYS A 86 -12.91 4.33 14.49
CA CYS A 86 -11.47 4.24 14.26
C CYS A 86 -10.67 5.08 15.27
N ARG A 87 -9.52 4.53 15.67
CA ARG A 87 -8.50 5.24 16.45
C ARG A 87 -7.37 5.67 15.52
N LYS A 88 -6.73 6.80 15.85
CA LYS A 88 -5.58 7.30 15.11
C LYS A 88 -4.28 6.71 15.67
N ALA A 89 -3.39 6.29 14.79
CA ALA A 89 -2.01 5.95 15.10
C ALA A 89 -1.06 6.72 14.19
N VAL A 90 0.19 6.91 14.65
CA VAL A 90 1.25 7.61 13.93
C VAL A 90 2.44 6.68 13.80
N TYR A 91 2.95 6.53 12.60
CA TYR A 91 4.21 5.87 12.28
C TYR A 91 5.23 6.90 11.82
N GLU A 92 6.37 6.94 12.48
CA GLU A 92 7.50 7.78 12.11
C GLU A 92 8.48 6.93 11.28
N LYS A 93 8.42 7.08 9.94
CA LYS A 93 9.31 6.35 9.02
C LYS A 93 10.77 6.83 9.18
N ASN A 94 10.94 8.14 9.37
CA ASN A 94 12.20 8.82 9.62
C ASN A 94 11.92 10.20 10.26
N ASP A 95 12.95 10.99 10.50
CA ASP A 95 12.84 12.32 11.15
C ASP A 95 11.93 13.31 10.42
N SER A 96 11.65 13.09 9.13
CA SER A 96 10.89 14.02 8.28
C SER A 96 9.61 13.42 7.68
N THR A 97 9.35 12.13 7.91
CA THR A 97 8.21 11.45 7.26
C THR A 97 7.35 10.74 8.31
N ARG A 98 6.14 11.28 8.52
CA ARG A 98 5.11 10.65 9.35
C ARG A 98 3.96 10.16 8.49
N ILE A 99 3.42 9.03 8.91
CA ILE A 99 2.24 8.42 8.30
C ILE A 99 1.19 8.28 9.39
N TYR A 100 0.00 8.73 9.08
CA TYR A 100 -1.16 8.64 9.94
C TYR A 100 -2.06 7.50 9.49
N ALA A 101 -2.44 6.63 10.43
CA ALA A 101 -3.39 5.56 10.19
C ALA A 101 -4.63 5.74 11.07
N TRP A 102 -5.78 5.37 10.53
CA TRP A 102 -7.04 5.26 11.24
C TRP A 102 -7.48 3.81 11.16
N PHE A 103 -7.50 3.10 12.27
CA PHE A 103 -7.78 1.68 12.32
C PHE A 103 -9.01 1.34 13.16
N ALA A 104 -9.75 0.34 12.71
CA ALA A 104 -10.95 -0.18 13.37
C ALA A 104 -10.63 -1.48 14.11
N VAL A 105 -10.81 -1.47 15.43
CA VAL A 105 -10.55 -2.65 16.28
C VAL A 105 -11.57 -3.76 16.04
N GLU A 106 -12.78 -3.40 15.62
CA GLU A 106 -13.85 -4.34 15.29
C GLU A 106 -13.51 -5.24 14.08
N LEU A 107 -12.57 -4.81 13.25
CA LEU A 107 -12.01 -5.60 12.15
C LEU A 107 -10.63 -6.11 12.59
N GLU A 108 -10.60 -7.30 13.19
CA GLU A 108 -9.44 -7.82 13.93
C GLU A 108 -8.18 -8.06 13.09
N THR A 109 -8.32 -8.17 11.76
CA THR A 109 -7.17 -8.41 10.88
C THR A 109 -6.26 -7.19 10.80
N SER A 110 -4.98 -7.37 11.15
CA SER A 110 -3.95 -6.34 11.07
C SER A 110 -3.47 -6.16 9.63
N THR A 111 -4.18 -5.35 8.86
CA THR A 111 -3.88 -5.07 7.46
C THR A 111 -4.33 -3.66 7.07
N GLY A 112 -3.94 -3.20 5.89
CA GLY A 112 -4.32 -1.88 5.38
C GLY A 112 -3.78 -1.59 3.98
N PRO A 113 -4.05 -0.37 3.47
CA PRO A 113 -3.51 0.09 2.20
C PRO A 113 -1.98 -0.04 2.14
N GLU A 114 -1.44 -0.30 0.96
CA GLU A 114 -0.01 -0.42 0.68
C GLU A 114 0.73 -1.45 1.58
N GLY A 115 0.00 -2.43 2.10
CA GLY A 115 0.54 -3.44 3.00
C GLY A 115 0.90 -2.92 4.40
N PHE A 116 0.37 -1.78 4.81
CA PHE A 116 0.54 -1.31 6.19
C PHE A 116 -0.21 -2.23 7.15
N ASN A 117 0.45 -2.57 8.26
CA ASN A 117 -0.01 -3.51 9.27
C ASN A 117 0.58 -3.13 10.65
N GLY A 118 0.42 -4.01 11.65
CA GLY A 118 1.00 -3.85 12.98
C GLY A 118 0.10 -3.10 13.97
N LEU A 119 -1.13 -2.74 13.57
CA LEU A 119 -2.15 -2.21 14.47
C LEU A 119 -3.14 -3.31 14.86
N PRO A 120 -3.77 -3.22 16.04
CA PRO A 120 -4.76 -4.18 16.50
C PRO A 120 -6.13 -3.95 15.81
N GLY A 121 -6.14 -4.07 14.49
CA GLY A 121 -7.31 -3.87 13.64
C GLY A 121 -6.95 -3.40 12.23
N THR A 122 -7.96 -3.40 11.36
CA THR A 122 -7.79 -3.03 9.95
C THR A 122 -7.68 -1.51 9.79
N ILE A 123 -6.70 -1.07 9.01
CA ILE A 123 -6.48 0.34 8.67
C ILE A 123 -7.49 0.73 7.58
N LEU A 124 -8.43 1.58 7.93
CA LEU A 124 -9.46 2.10 7.04
C LEU A 124 -9.12 3.49 6.47
N GLY A 125 -8.13 4.15 7.04
CA GLY A 125 -7.59 5.42 6.56
C GLY A 125 -6.08 5.46 6.74
N LEU A 126 -5.37 5.95 5.73
CA LEU A 126 -3.93 6.12 5.74
C LEU A 126 -3.58 7.43 5.02
N ALA A 127 -2.71 8.24 5.60
CA ALA A 127 -2.30 9.50 5.00
C ALA A 127 -0.85 9.84 5.32
N THR A 128 -0.16 10.45 4.36
CA THR A 128 1.10 11.15 4.63
C THR A 128 0.86 12.46 5.37
N GLU A 129 1.81 12.90 6.20
CA GLU A 129 1.69 14.12 7.01
C GLU A 129 1.47 15.37 6.17
N ASP A 130 2.09 15.44 5.00
CA ASP A 130 1.93 16.54 4.05
C ASP A 130 0.58 16.53 3.30
N GLY A 131 -0.21 15.46 3.48
CA GLY A 131 -1.48 15.28 2.79
C GLY A 131 -1.35 14.99 1.29
N GLY A 132 -0.13 14.68 0.82
CA GLY A 132 0.12 14.40 -0.59
C GLY A 132 -0.55 13.10 -1.06
N ILE A 133 -0.68 12.11 -0.16
CA ILE A 133 -1.38 10.85 -0.44
C ILE A 133 -2.34 10.56 0.72
N ILE A 134 -3.59 10.28 0.36
CA ILE A 134 -4.64 9.94 1.32
C ILE A 134 -5.44 8.76 0.80
N TYR A 135 -5.46 7.68 1.57
CA TYR A 135 -6.38 6.56 1.40
C TYR A 135 -7.47 6.62 2.46
N PHE A 136 -8.69 6.32 2.11
CA PHE A 136 -9.75 6.04 3.07
C PHE A 136 -10.76 5.07 2.48
N ALA A 137 -11.30 4.18 3.32
CA ALA A 137 -12.33 3.26 2.91
C ALA A 137 -13.63 4.02 2.63
N LYS A 138 -14.17 3.81 1.43
CA LYS A 138 -15.45 4.40 0.98
C LYS A 138 -16.60 3.46 1.22
N GLU A 139 -16.36 2.16 1.05
CA GLU A 139 -17.35 1.10 1.19
C GLU A 139 -16.69 -0.12 1.82
N ILE A 140 -17.37 -0.76 2.73
CA ILE A 140 -16.86 -1.92 3.47
C ILE A 140 -17.94 -2.99 3.48
N GLU A 141 -17.63 -4.13 2.86
CA GLU A 141 -18.52 -5.28 2.73
C GLU A 141 -17.94 -6.52 3.42
N GLU A 142 -18.81 -7.30 4.03
CA GLU A 142 -18.48 -8.63 4.53
C GLU A 142 -18.53 -9.64 3.39
N MET A 143 -17.41 -10.34 3.17
CA MET A 143 -17.34 -11.41 2.18
C MET A 143 -16.44 -12.54 2.67
N THR A 144 -16.58 -13.71 2.06
CA THR A 144 -15.60 -14.79 2.24
C THR A 144 -14.68 -14.81 1.01
N PRO A 145 -13.44 -14.33 1.10
CA PRO A 145 -12.53 -14.31 -0.03
C PRO A 145 -12.19 -15.74 -0.48
N THR A 146 -12.14 -15.94 -1.77
CA THR A 146 -11.62 -17.20 -2.34
C THR A 146 -10.08 -17.18 -2.35
N THR A 147 -9.46 -18.34 -2.52
CA THR A 147 -8.00 -18.40 -2.71
C THR A 147 -7.54 -17.58 -3.91
N GLN A 148 -8.36 -17.49 -4.95
CA GLN A 148 -8.05 -16.72 -6.14
C GLN A 148 -8.06 -15.21 -5.87
N ASP A 149 -8.95 -14.72 -4.99
CA ASP A 149 -9.00 -13.30 -4.62
C ASP A 149 -7.73 -12.86 -3.88
N LEU A 150 -7.13 -13.77 -3.11
CA LEU A 150 -5.98 -13.50 -2.24
C LEU A 150 -4.63 -13.92 -2.84
N ASN A 151 -4.61 -14.33 -4.10
CA ASN A 151 -3.40 -14.81 -4.77
C ASN A 151 -3.05 -13.93 -5.98
N TYR A 152 -1.80 -14.01 -6.44
CA TYR A 152 -1.30 -13.31 -7.62
C TYR A 152 -0.78 -14.30 -8.65
N ASP A 153 -0.79 -13.91 -9.92
CA ASP A 153 -0.18 -14.66 -11.00
C ASP A 153 1.25 -14.14 -11.25
N LEU A 154 2.23 -14.95 -10.91
CA LEU A 154 3.63 -14.64 -11.17
C LEU A 154 3.98 -14.80 -12.66
N GLY A 155 3.31 -15.69 -13.38
CA GLY A 155 3.65 -16.02 -14.77
C GLY A 155 5.11 -16.43 -14.93
N LYS A 156 5.82 -15.74 -15.85
CA LYS A 156 7.26 -15.92 -16.11
C LYS A 156 8.10 -14.75 -15.58
N ASN A 157 7.54 -13.92 -14.70
CA ASN A 157 8.24 -12.75 -14.19
C ASN A 157 9.33 -13.14 -13.20
N THR A 158 10.39 -12.33 -13.17
CA THR A 158 11.46 -12.47 -12.19
C THR A 158 11.02 -11.88 -10.87
N ILE A 159 11.32 -12.58 -9.79
CA ILE A 159 11.13 -12.07 -8.42
C ILE A 159 12.43 -11.37 -7.99
N TYR A 160 12.29 -10.13 -7.56
CA TYR A 160 13.37 -9.34 -6.99
C TYR A 160 13.28 -9.35 -5.45
N THR A 161 14.43 -9.31 -4.80
CA THR A 161 14.52 -8.81 -3.43
C THR A 161 14.70 -7.30 -3.47
N MET A 162 14.44 -6.60 -2.35
CA MET A 162 14.69 -5.16 -2.26
C MET A 162 16.12 -4.79 -2.67
N THR A 163 17.12 -5.49 -2.14
CA THR A 163 18.53 -5.25 -2.44
C THR A 163 18.87 -5.46 -3.93
N MET A 164 18.29 -6.46 -4.57
CA MET A 164 18.48 -6.70 -6.00
C MET A 164 17.88 -5.57 -6.84
N LEU A 165 16.68 -5.12 -6.47
CA LEU A 165 15.98 -4.05 -7.18
C LEU A 165 16.71 -2.71 -7.01
N GLU A 166 17.15 -2.38 -5.80
CA GLU A 166 17.94 -1.18 -5.51
C GLU A 166 19.19 -1.13 -6.39
N LYS A 167 19.95 -2.22 -6.40
CA LYS A 167 21.17 -2.32 -7.20
C LYS A 167 20.91 -2.16 -8.70
N GLU A 168 19.88 -2.80 -9.23
CA GLU A 168 19.54 -2.71 -10.65
C GLU A 168 19.08 -1.29 -11.05
N ILE A 169 18.35 -0.61 -10.18
CA ILE A 169 17.93 0.78 -10.40
C ILE A 169 19.14 1.72 -10.34
N GLU A 170 20.02 1.56 -9.35
CA GLU A 170 21.25 2.34 -9.26
C GLU A 170 22.11 2.18 -10.50
N GLU A 171 22.35 0.95 -10.97
CA GLU A 171 23.12 0.69 -12.17
C GLU A 171 22.52 1.33 -13.44
N LYS A 172 21.20 1.28 -13.59
CA LYS A 172 20.51 1.81 -14.76
C LYS A 172 20.36 3.34 -14.75
N PHE A 173 20.22 3.94 -13.58
CA PHE A 173 19.83 5.35 -13.43
C PHE A 173 20.86 6.21 -12.68
N SER A 174 22.04 5.68 -12.31
CA SER A 174 23.10 6.41 -11.58
C SER A 174 23.52 7.73 -12.24
N ASN A 175 23.38 7.84 -13.54
CA ASN A 175 23.75 9.02 -14.32
C ASN A 175 22.57 9.96 -14.65
N SER A 176 21.36 9.68 -14.17
CA SER A 176 20.18 10.48 -14.47
C SER A 176 19.71 11.29 -13.27
N LYS A 177 19.46 12.60 -13.48
CA LYS A 177 18.84 13.45 -12.44
C LYS A 177 17.44 12.96 -12.02
N TRP A 178 16.82 12.13 -12.84
CA TRP A 178 15.49 11.55 -12.61
C TRP A 178 15.54 10.29 -11.71
N GLY A 179 16.69 9.61 -11.67
CA GLY A 179 16.82 8.33 -10.99
C GLY A 179 16.52 8.41 -9.50
N LYS A 180 17.01 9.44 -8.80
CA LYS A 180 16.77 9.58 -7.36
C LYS A 180 15.31 9.87 -7.02
N GLY A 181 14.66 10.76 -7.76
CA GLY A 181 13.26 11.07 -7.52
C GLY A 181 12.34 9.89 -7.82
N MET A 182 12.65 9.11 -8.86
CA MET A 182 11.93 7.88 -9.20
C MET A 182 12.13 6.80 -8.13
N PHE A 183 13.34 6.66 -7.60
CA PHE A 183 13.65 5.76 -6.50
C PHE A 183 12.81 6.09 -5.27
N ASP A 184 12.82 7.35 -4.83
CA ASP A 184 12.05 7.81 -3.67
C ASP A 184 10.54 7.56 -3.84
N GLU A 185 10.02 7.70 -5.04
CA GLU A 185 8.61 7.44 -5.38
C GLU A 185 8.27 5.95 -5.32
N LEU A 186 9.08 5.09 -5.96
CA LEU A 186 8.88 3.64 -6.00
C LEU A 186 8.96 2.99 -4.62
N PHE A 187 9.92 3.43 -3.81
CA PHE A 187 10.18 2.87 -2.48
C PHE A 187 9.46 3.61 -1.35
N ARG A 188 8.59 4.53 -1.68
CA ARG A 188 7.84 5.30 -0.67
C ARG A 188 7.11 4.42 0.33
N TRP A 189 6.54 3.31 -0.12
CA TRP A 189 5.70 2.42 0.68
C TRP A 189 6.37 1.08 1.04
N LEU A 190 7.51 0.78 0.48
CA LEU A 190 8.28 -0.44 0.74
C LEU A 190 9.11 -0.36 2.01
#